data_781bf41a0ef4f496d097bee4998f38bc
#
_entry.id   781bf41a0ef4f496d097bee4998f38bc
#
_cell.length_a   1.000
_cell.length_b   1.000
_cell.length_c   1.000
_cell.angle_alpha   90.00
_cell.angle_beta   90.00
_cell.angle_gamma   90.00
#
_symmetry.space_group_name_H-M   'P 1'
#
loop_
_entity.id
_entity.type
_entity.pdbx_description
1 polymer ?
#
loop_
_entity_poly.entity_id
_entity_poly.type
_entity_poly.pdbx_seq_one_letter_code
_entity_poly.pdbx_strand_id
1 'polypeptide(L)'
;CILIGNQKLQQKIVFSVYSLYKKVTGVTDMGERLTKRDIEKIEEEIEHRKLVIRKEAIEAVKEARAQGDLSENFEYYAAKKHKNQNESRIRYLERMLKTATVVDDSSKSDEVGMDDIVEVEFEEDGEVEKYKLVTSIRGNSMENRVSIESPIGKALKGRQKAAFFDKIRFYKDLT
;
A
#
# COMPACT_ATOMS: atom_id res chain seq x y z
N CYS A 1 29.28 -4.25 9.95
CA CYS A 1 28.07 -4.82 10.64
C CYS A 1 27.40 -3.90 11.65
N ILE A 2 28.05 -2.83 12.13
CA ILE A 2 27.51 -1.94 13.19
C ILE A 2 26.59 -0.83 12.63
N LEU A 3 26.75 -0.45 11.36
CA LEU A 3 25.98 0.64 10.74
C LEU A 3 24.53 0.28 10.38
N ILE A 4 24.22 -0.99 10.11
CA ILE A 4 22.88 -1.45 9.73
C ILE A 4 21.94 -1.52 10.96
N GLY A 5 22.50 -1.82 12.13
CA GLY A 5 21.75 -1.85 13.39
C GLY A 5 21.21 -0.48 13.82
N ASN A 6 21.93 0.60 13.52
CA ASN A 6 21.58 1.94 13.95
C ASN A 6 20.40 2.54 13.16
N GLN A 7 20.26 2.21 11.87
CA GLN A 7 19.13 2.70 11.05
C GLN A 7 17.79 2.07 11.48
N LYS A 8 17.75 0.76 11.74
CA LYS A 8 16.51 0.10 12.23
C LYS A 8 16.11 0.59 13.63
N LEU A 9 17.08 0.91 14.48
CA LEU A 9 16.82 1.45 15.82
C LEU A 9 16.30 2.88 15.74
N GLN A 10 16.89 3.71 14.89
CA GLN A 10 16.44 5.09 14.63
C GLN A 10 15.02 5.12 14.06
N GLN A 11 14.68 4.23 13.13
CA GLN A 11 13.32 4.12 12.57
C GLN A 11 12.29 3.72 13.64
N LYS A 12 12.63 2.78 14.53
CA LYS A 12 11.74 2.38 15.64
C LYS A 12 11.50 3.54 16.62
N ILE A 13 12.52 4.33 16.93
CA ILE A 13 12.41 5.50 17.82
C ILE A 13 11.53 6.58 17.17
N VAL A 14 11.76 6.91 15.91
CA VAL A 14 10.95 7.90 15.17
C VAL A 14 9.49 7.48 15.11
N PHE A 15 9.22 6.18 14.87
CA PHE A 15 7.86 5.63 14.82
C PHE A 15 7.17 5.70 16.19
N SER A 16 7.89 5.40 17.27
CA SER A 16 7.38 5.48 18.64
C SER A 16 7.06 6.94 19.05
N VAL A 17 7.94 7.86 18.75
CA VAL A 17 7.74 9.31 19.05
C VAL A 17 6.58 9.88 18.24
N TYR A 18 6.44 9.51 16.98
CA TYR A 18 5.33 9.93 16.12
C TYR A 18 3.98 9.37 16.57
N SER A 19 3.95 8.11 17.03
CA SER A 19 2.77 7.49 17.62
C SER A 19 2.34 8.23 18.91
N LEU A 20 3.29 8.61 19.73
CA LEU A 20 3.04 9.39 20.95
C LEU A 20 2.51 10.80 20.62
N TYR A 21 3.10 11.46 19.62
CA TYR A 21 2.67 12.77 19.13
C TYR A 21 1.22 12.77 18.62
N LYS A 22 0.83 11.75 17.85
CA LYS A 22 -0.56 11.55 17.40
C LYS A 22 -1.53 11.44 18.58
N LYS A 23 -1.15 10.69 19.61
CA LYS A 23 -1.97 10.48 20.82
C LYS A 23 -2.21 11.74 21.62
N VAL A 24 -1.24 12.64 21.62
CA VAL A 24 -1.27 13.92 22.38
C VAL A 24 -1.96 15.04 21.62
N THR A 25 -1.83 15.08 20.28
CA THR A 25 -2.29 16.23 19.47
C THR A 25 -3.69 16.05 18.85
N GLY A 26 -4.28 14.85 18.93
CA GLY A 26 -5.59 14.56 18.31
C GLY A 26 -5.62 14.76 16.79
N VAL A 27 -4.47 14.78 16.12
CA VAL A 27 -4.38 14.89 14.66
C VAL A 27 -5.10 13.73 14.04
N THR A 28 -6.16 14.01 13.29
CA THR A 28 -6.94 13.02 12.55
C THR A 28 -6.03 12.22 11.63
N ASP A 29 -6.21 10.92 11.66
CA ASP A 29 -5.41 9.94 10.91
C ASP A 29 -5.64 10.10 9.40
N MET A 30 -4.86 11.00 8.76
CA MET A 30 -4.90 11.23 7.32
C MET A 30 -3.95 10.30 6.55
N GLY A 31 -3.32 9.35 7.25
CA GLY A 31 -2.39 8.38 6.67
C GLY A 31 -3.11 7.12 6.14
N GLU A 32 -2.45 6.45 5.21
CA GLU A 32 -2.90 5.14 4.71
C GLU A 32 -2.89 4.11 5.84
N ARG A 33 -3.92 3.26 5.87
CA ARG A 33 -3.97 2.12 6.78
C ARG A 33 -3.23 0.95 6.15
N LEU A 34 -2.14 0.55 6.76
CA LEU A 34 -1.24 -0.50 6.26
C LEU A 34 -1.12 -1.63 7.27
N THR A 35 -1.08 -2.87 6.78
CA THR A 35 -0.69 -4.01 7.59
C THR A 35 0.84 -4.07 7.72
N LYS A 36 1.36 -4.82 8.70
CA LYS A 36 2.80 -5.07 8.82
C LYS A 36 3.40 -5.64 7.53
N ARG A 37 2.67 -6.56 6.89
CA ARG A 37 3.05 -7.15 5.61
C ARG A 37 3.12 -6.13 4.46
N ASP A 38 2.23 -5.13 4.45
CA ASP A 38 2.28 -4.06 3.46
C ASP A 38 3.50 -3.17 3.67
N ILE A 39 3.82 -2.87 4.93
CA ILE A 39 5.00 -2.08 5.30
C ILE A 39 6.28 -2.80 4.83
N GLU A 40 6.42 -4.09 5.12
CA GLU A 40 7.57 -4.89 4.67
C GLU A 40 7.74 -4.84 3.15
N LYS A 41 6.67 -5.03 2.38
CA LYS A 41 6.71 -4.95 0.92
C LYS A 41 7.07 -3.56 0.40
N ILE A 42 6.58 -2.51 1.04
CA ILE A 42 6.94 -1.13 0.66
C ILE A 42 8.41 -0.86 0.95
N GLU A 43 8.92 -1.33 2.10
CA GLU A 43 10.35 -1.21 2.45
C GLU A 43 11.23 -1.96 1.45
N GLU A 44 10.85 -3.18 1.06
CA GLU A 44 11.54 -3.96 0.02
C GLU A 44 11.52 -3.23 -1.34
N GLU A 45 10.37 -2.65 -1.74
CA GLU A 45 10.27 -1.86 -2.98
C GLU A 45 11.20 -0.64 -2.92
N ILE A 46 11.24 0.09 -1.82
CA ILE A 46 12.12 1.25 -1.64
C ILE A 46 13.58 0.83 -1.74
N GLU A 47 13.98 -0.25 -1.07
CA GLU A 47 15.35 -0.75 -1.09
C GLU A 47 15.77 -1.17 -2.50
N HIS A 48 14.96 -1.96 -3.19
CA HIS A 48 15.20 -2.34 -4.57
C HIS A 48 15.34 -1.12 -5.50
N ARG A 49 14.45 -0.13 -5.36
CA ARG A 49 14.52 1.10 -6.15
C ARG A 49 15.77 1.92 -5.89
N LYS A 50 16.25 1.97 -4.65
CA LYS A 50 17.46 2.69 -4.25
C LYS A 50 18.74 1.96 -4.69
N LEU A 51 18.78 0.65 -4.53
CA LEU A 51 20.00 -0.13 -4.75
C LEU A 51 20.18 -0.56 -6.20
N VAL A 52 19.12 -0.84 -6.92
CA VAL A 52 19.14 -1.36 -8.29
C VAL A 52 18.71 -0.29 -9.28
N ILE A 53 17.42 0.05 -9.31
CA ILE A 53 16.84 0.91 -10.36
C ILE A 53 17.50 2.29 -10.42
N ARG A 54 17.84 2.89 -9.28
CA ARG A 54 18.55 4.19 -9.25
C ARG A 54 19.90 4.13 -9.91
N LYS A 55 20.69 3.07 -9.69
CA LYS A 55 22.01 2.90 -10.31
C LYS A 55 21.89 2.75 -11.82
N GLU A 56 21.00 1.88 -12.27
CA GLU A 56 20.72 1.66 -13.69
C GLU A 56 20.27 2.95 -14.37
N ALA A 57 19.35 3.69 -13.75
CA ALA A 57 18.85 4.95 -14.28
C ALA A 57 19.92 6.06 -14.35
N ILE A 58 20.87 6.07 -13.41
CA ILE A 58 22.01 7.00 -13.44
C ILE A 58 22.97 6.64 -14.58
N GLU A 59 23.28 5.35 -14.73
CA GLU A 59 24.15 4.90 -15.84
C GLU A 59 23.52 5.19 -17.21
N ALA A 60 22.22 4.89 -17.39
CA ALA A 60 21.50 5.20 -18.62
C ALA A 60 21.56 6.71 -18.97
N VAL A 61 21.45 7.58 -17.97
CA VAL A 61 21.59 9.04 -18.18
C VAL A 61 23.01 9.40 -18.58
N LYS A 62 24.04 8.76 -18.01
CA LYS A 62 25.44 9.03 -18.38
C LYS A 62 25.75 8.57 -19.81
N GLU A 63 25.32 7.36 -20.17
CA GLU A 63 25.49 6.81 -21.52
C GLU A 63 24.82 7.70 -22.57
N ALA A 64 23.55 8.07 -22.35
CA ALA A 64 22.84 8.96 -23.25
C ALA A 64 23.50 10.34 -23.40
N ARG A 65 24.14 10.86 -22.34
CA ARG A 65 24.92 12.11 -22.41
C ARG A 65 26.18 11.99 -23.22
N ALA A 66 26.80 10.82 -23.24
CA ALA A 66 28.04 10.59 -23.97
C ALA A 66 27.82 10.51 -25.50
N GLN A 67 26.59 10.35 -25.97
CA GLN A 67 26.25 10.14 -27.38
C GLN A 67 26.13 11.45 -28.21
N GLY A 68 26.42 12.63 -27.65
CA GLY A 68 26.50 13.88 -28.39
C GLY A 68 25.49 14.95 -28.03
N ASP A 69 24.96 15.69 -29.02
CA ASP A 69 24.12 16.87 -28.80
C ASP A 69 22.83 16.50 -28.04
N LEU A 70 22.65 17.16 -26.89
CA LEU A 70 21.52 16.91 -25.98
C LEU A 70 20.21 17.57 -26.46
N SER A 71 20.28 18.50 -27.41
CA SER A 71 19.09 19.26 -27.87
C SER A 71 18.09 18.38 -28.62
N GLU A 72 18.57 17.35 -29.33
CA GLU A 72 17.76 16.40 -30.10
C GLU A 72 17.86 14.95 -29.60
N ASN A 73 18.46 14.72 -28.42
CA ASN A 73 18.70 13.40 -27.89
C ASN A 73 17.49 12.86 -27.11
N PHE A 74 16.60 12.15 -27.81
CA PHE A 74 15.42 11.51 -27.21
C PHE A 74 15.78 10.48 -26.13
N GLU A 75 16.91 9.78 -26.26
CA GLU A 75 17.36 8.78 -25.28
C GLU A 75 17.72 9.47 -23.96
N TYR A 76 18.40 10.60 -24.00
CA TYR A 76 18.71 11.40 -22.81
C TYR A 76 17.43 11.85 -22.11
N TYR A 77 16.44 12.36 -22.82
CA TYR A 77 15.16 12.78 -22.22
C TYR A 77 14.40 11.60 -21.62
N ALA A 78 14.38 10.44 -22.29
CA ALA A 78 13.76 9.22 -21.79
C ALA A 78 14.45 8.72 -20.52
N ALA A 79 15.78 8.62 -20.52
CA ALA A 79 16.56 8.19 -19.35
C ALA A 79 16.38 9.15 -18.16
N LYS A 80 16.40 10.47 -18.41
CA LYS A 80 16.15 11.49 -17.39
C LYS A 80 14.74 11.38 -16.81
N LYS A 81 13.74 11.15 -17.66
CA LYS A 81 12.33 10.95 -17.24
C LYS A 81 12.22 9.70 -16.35
N HIS A 82 12.81 8.58 -16.77
CA HIS A 82 12.82 7.33 -16.00
C HIS A 82 13.46 7.52 -14.63
N LYS A 83 14.66 8.15 -14.57
CA LYS A 83 15.31 8.49 -13.30
C LYS A 83 14.39 9.32 -12.39
N ASN A 84 13.77 10.39 -12.93
CA ASN A 84 12.91 11.27 -12.14
C ASN A 84 11.65 10.55 -11.65
N GLN A 85 11.07 9.66 -12.45
CA GLN A 85 9.94 8.81 -12.04
C GLN A 85 10.32 7.89 -10.88
N ASN A 86 11.50 7.25 -10.94
CA ASN A 86 11.99 6.42 -9.84
C ASN A 86 12.17 7.22 -8.55
N GLU A 87 12.81 8.40 -8.60
CA GLU A 87 12.98 9.27 -7.43
C GLU A 87 11.63 9.74 -6.87
N SER A 88 10.67 10.02 -7.73
CA SER A 88 9.31 10.43 -7.31
C SER A 88 8.59 9.29 -6.62
N ARG A 89 8.72 8.05 -7.13
CA ARG A 89 8.13 6.86 -6.52
C ARG A 89 8.75 6.58 -5.14
N ILE A 90 10.08 6.68 -5.00
CA ILE A 90 10.75 6.51 -3.71
C ILE A 90 10.21 7.53 -2.70
N ARG A 91 10.17 8.82 -3.05
CA ARG A 91 9.65 9.86 -2.15
C ARG A 91 8.18 9.65 -1.78
N TYR A 92 7.37 9.14 -2.69
CA TYR A 92 5.98 8.80 -2.43
C TYR A 92 5.86 7.68 -1.40
N LEU A 93 6.60 6.57 -1.60
CA LEU A 93 6.60 5.43 -0.69
C LEU A 93 7.14 5.79 0.70
N GLU A 94 8.24 6.55 0.78
CA GLU A 94 8.78 7.02 2.05
C GLU A 94 7.80 7.92 2.82
N ARG A 95 7.08 8.78 2.11
CA ARG A 95 6.05 9.62 2.71
C ARG A 95 4.89 8.78 3.22
N MET A 96 4.45 7.80 2.44
CA MET A 96 3.40 6.87 2.83
C MET A 96 3.77 6.15 4.13
N LEU A 97 4.98 5.59 4.25
CA LEU A 97 5.44 4.95 5.49
C LEU A 97 5.47 5.90 6.68
N LYS A 98 5.84 7.17 6.47
CA LYS A 98 5.86 8.17 7.55
C LYS A 98 4.48 8.48 8.12
N THR A 99 3.45 8.47 7.28
CA THR A 99 2.09 8.84 7.67
C THR A 99 1.20 7.64 7.95
N ALA A 100 1.66 6.43 7.61
CA ALA A 100 0.89 5.21 7.74
C ALA A 100 0.44 4.92 9.17
N THR A 101 -0.78 4.44 9.30
CA THR A 101 -1.28 3.84 10.53
C THR A 101 -1.23 2.34 10.39
N VAL A 102 -0.51 1.69 11.30
CA VAL A 102 -0.43 0.23 11.33
C VAL A 102 -1.76 -0.31 11.85
N VAL A 103 -2.40 -1.12 11.02
CA VAL A 103 -3.59 -1.85 11.42
C VAL A 103 -3.24 -3.32 11.56
N ASP A 104 -3.56 -3.86 12.73
CA ASP A 104 -3.55 -5.31 12.92
C ASP A 104 -4.95 -5.84 12.57
N ASP A 105 -4.99 -7.00 11.96
CA ASP A 105 -6.24 -7.71 11.76
C ASP A 105 -6.64 -8.37 13.09
N SER A 106 -7.47 -7.66 13.83
CA SER A 106 -8.02 -8.13 15.12
C SER A 106 -9.43 -8.71 14.97
N SER A 107 -9.85 -9.03 13.74
CA SER A 107 -11.17 -9.63 13.50
C SER A 107 -11.25 -11.02 14.15
N LYS A 108 -12.42 -11.34 14.70
CA LYS A 108 -12.69 -12.68 15.21
C LYS A 108 -12.87 -13.64 14.04
N SER A 109 -12.75 -14.94 14.31
CA SER A 109 -12.87 -15.98 13.29
C SER A 109 -14.22 -16.02 12.56
N ASP A 110 -15.26 -15.48 13.17
CA ASP A 110 -16.62 -15.38 12.63
C ASP A 110 -16.96 -14.01 12.01
N GLU A 111 -16.03 -13.06 12.09
CA GLU A 111 -16.19 -11.71 11.54
C GLU A 111 -15.32 -11.55 10.28
N VAL A 112 -15.81 -10.74 9.34
CA VAL A 112 -15.08 -10.38 8.13
C VAL A 112 -13.91 -9.46 8.48
N GLY A 113 -12.71 -9.93 8.25
CA GLY A 113 -11.45 -9.24 8.54
C GLY A 113 -10.67 -8.85 7.30
N MET A 114 -9.39 -8.51 7.53
CA MET A 114 -8.45 -8.21 6.48
C MET A 114 -8.02 -9.50 5.76
N ASP A 115 -7.83 -9.41 4.45
CA ASP A 115 -7.47 -10.52 3.57
C ASP A 115 -8.55 -11.63 3.42
N ASP A 116 -9.69 -11.51 4.08
CA ASP A 116 -10.82 -12.42 3.91
C ASP A 116 -11.47 -12.26 2.53
N ILE A 117 -11.99 -13.38 2.02
CA ILE A 117 -12.81 -13.42 0.82
C ILE A 117 -14.27 -13.50 1.28
N VAL A 118 -15.10 -12.64 0.72
CA VAL A 118 -16.53 -12.54 1.05
C VAL A 118 -17.34 -12.70 -0.23
N GLU A 119 -18.32 -13.60 -0.21
CA GLU A 119 -19.33 -13.68 -1.25
C GLU A 119 -20.48 -12.72 -0.90
N VAL A 120 -20.84 -11.90 -1.86
CA VAL A 120 -21.90 -10.91 -1.77
C VAL A 120 -22.99 -11.26 -2.77
N GLU A 121 -24.17 -11.55 -2.28
CA GLU A 121 -25.36 -11.81 -3.11
C GLU A 121 -26.21 -10.52 -3.17
N PHE A 122 -26.44 -10.01 -4.37
CA PHE A 122 -27.31 -8.86 -4.60
C PHE A 122 -28.76 -9.34 -4.77
N GLU A 123 -29.67 -8.86 -3.92
CA GLU A 123 -31.07 -9.31 -3.94
C GLU A 123 -31.86 -8.85 -5.19
N GLU A 124 -31.38 -7.82 -5.90
CA GLU A 124 -32.07 -7.24 -7.06
C GLU A 124 -32.04 -8.18 -8.27
N ASP A 125 -30.94 -8.86 -8.49
CA ASP A 125 -30.71 -9.74 -9.65
C ASP A 125 -30.26 -11.14 -9.28
N GLY A 126 -29.97 -11.38 -7.99
CA GLY A 126 -29.45 -12.66 -7.50
C GLY A 126 -28.00 -12.92 -7.92
N GLU A 127 -27.29 -11.93 -8.41
CA GLU A 127 -25.88 -12.08 -8.76
C GLU A 127 -25.02 -12.26 -7.50
N VAL A 128 -24.05 -13.15 -7.59
CA VAL A 128 -23.11 -13.43 -6.50
C VAL A 128 -21.72 -13.04 -6.95
N GLU A 129 -21.13 -12.09 -6.24
CA GLU A 129 -19.75 -11.65 -6.48
C GLU A 129 -18.85 -11.97 -5.29
N LYS A 130 -17.59 -12.30 -5.58
CA LYS A 130 -16.57 -12.53 -4.56
C LYS A 130 -15.67 -11.33 -4.44
N TYR A 131 -15.54 -10.79 -3.23
CA TYR A 131 -14.67 -9.67 -2.92
C TYR A 131 -13.62 -10.08 -1.89
N LYS A 132 -12.37 -9.69 -2.13
CA LYS A 132 -11.30 -9.80 -1.15
C LYS A 132 -11.08 -8.45 -0.46
N LEU A 133 -11.24 -8.40 0.87
CA LEU A 133 -10.95 -7.19 1.65
C LEU A 133 -9.45 -7.00 1.80
N VAL A 134 -8.98 -5.83 1.40
CA VAL A 134 -7.54 -5.49 1.43
C VAL A 134 -7.32 -4.05 1.89
N THR A 135 -6.08 -3.70 2.17
CA THR A 135 -5.70 -2.30 2.40
C THR A 135 -5.83 -1.48 1.11
N SER A 136 -5.94 -0.15 1.22
CA SER A 136 -6.11 0.75 0.06
C SER A 136 -5.02 0.56 -0.99
N ILE A 137 -3.79 0.30 -0.58
CA ILE A 137 -2.65 0.11 -1.48
C ILE A 137 -2.73 -1.18 -2.32
N ARG A 138 -3.44 -2.19 -1.81
CA ARG A 138 -3.64 -3.49 -2.50
C ARG A 138 -4.95 -3.58 -3.27
N GLY A 139 -5.78 -2.52 -3.21
CA GLY A 139 -7.05 -2.46 -3.93
C GLY A 139 -6.85 -2.61 -5.43
N ASN A 140 -7.66 -3.47 -6.07
CA ASN A 140 -7.67 -3.69 -7.52
C ASN A 140 -9.05 -4.19 -7.93
N SER A 141 -9.82 -3.32 -8.58
CA SER A 141 -11.18 -3.65 -8.99
C SER A 141 -11.24 -4.76 -10.04
N MET A 142 -10.19 -4.90 -10.87
CA MET A 142 -10.12 -5.96 -11.88
C MET A 142 -9.95 -7.35 -11.28
N GLU A 143 -9.48 -7.44 -10.05
CA GLU A 143 -9.28 -8.68 -9.30
C GLU A 143 -10.24 -8.79 -8.11
N ASN A 144 -11.30 -8.00 -8.09
CA ASN A 144 -12.29 -7.93 -7.00
C ASN A 144 -11.64 -7.71 -5.61
N ARG A 145 -10.50 -7.02 -5.58
CA ARG A 145 -9.84 -6.61 -4.34
C ARG A 145 -10.33 -5.24 -3.91
N VAL A 146 -11.13 -5.23 -2.87
CA VAL A 146 -11.83 -4.04 -2.37
C VAL A 146 -11.12 -3.49 -1.14
N SER A 147 -10.83 -2.19 -1.16
CA SER A 147 -10.24 -1.52 -0.01
C SER A 147 -11.23 -1.46 1.17
N ILE A 148 -10.72 -1.72 2.38
CA ILE A 148 -11.47 -1.53 3.64
C ILE A 148 -11.98 -0.09 3.84
N GLU A 149 -11.39 0.88 3.15
CA GLU A 149 -11.82 2.28 3.20
C GLU A 149 -12.91 2.62 2.18
N SER A 150 -13.14 1.75 1.19
CA SER A 150 -14.22 1.92 0.22
C SER A 150 -15.59 1.77 0.89
N PRO A 151 -16.68 2.30 0.30
CA PRO A 151 -18.04 2.12 0.83
C PRO A 151 -18.40 0.64 1.04
N ILE A 152 -18.09 -0.21 0.06
CA ILE A 152 -18.31 -1.67 0.14
C ILE A 152 -17.45 -2.28 1.24
N GLY A 153 -16.14 -1.98 1.28
CA GLY A 153 -15.25 -2.50 2.30
C GLY A 153 -15.65 -2.10 3.73
N LYS A 154 -16.11 -0.87 3.92
CA LYS A 154 -16.66 -0.42 5.22
C LYS A 154 -17.96 -1.14 5.60
N ALA A 155 -18.80 -1.45 4.62
CA ALA A 155 -20.03 -2.20 4.85
C ALA A 155 -19.74 -3.67 5.20
N LEU A 156 -18.71 -4.27 4.60
CA LEU A 156 -18.33 -5.68 4.81
C LEU A 156 -17.55 -5.90 6.11
N LYS A 157 -16.63 -5.00 6.44
CA LYS A 157 -15.74 -5.17 7.60
C LYS A 157 -16.49 -5.33 8.92
N GLY A 158 -16.12 -6.36 9.70
CA GLY A 158 -16.71 -6.65 11.00
C GLY A 158 -18.10 -7.28 10.95
N ARG A 159 -18.60 -7.64 9.76
CA ARG A 159 -19.86 -8.38 9.64
C ARG A 159 -19.64 -9.85 9.93
N GLN A 160 -20.65 -10.47 10.53
CA GLN A 160 -20.67 -11.90 10.77
C GLN A 160 -21.17 -12.65 9.53
N LYS A 161 -20.83 -13.92 9.44
CA LYS A 161 -21.34 -14.83 8.40
C LYS A 161 -22.88 -14.75 8.33
N ALA A 162 -23.42 -14.65 7.13
CA ALA A 162 -24.84 -14.53 6.85
C ALA A 162 -25.53 -13.26 7.42
N ALA A 163 -24.76 -12.16 7.60
CA ALA A 163 -25.36 -10.88 7.93
C ALA A 163 -26.07 -10.26 6.72
N PHE A 164 -27.23 -9.66 6.95
CA PHE A 164 -27.95 -8.87 5.95
C PHE A 164 -27.61 -7.39 6.13
N PHE A 165 -27.36 -6.71 5.03
CA PHE A 165 -27.26 -5.27 4.99
C PHE A 165 -27.95 -4.74 3.73
N ASP A 166 -29.08 -4.06 3.91
CA ASP A 166 -29.79 -3.28 2.89
C ASP A 166 -29.88 -3.98 1.52
N LYS A 167 -30.47 -5.19 1.47
CA LYS A 167 -30.59 -6.05 0.28
C LYS A 167 -29.32 -6.80 -0.17
N ILE A 168 -28.30 -6.91 0.67
CA ILE A 168 -27.07 -7.63 0.38
C ILE A 168 -26.88 -8.74 1.40
N ARG A 169 -26.65 -9.96 0.95
CA ARG A 169 -26.34 -11.12 1.79
C ARG A 169 -24.85 -11.44 1.67
N PHE A 170 -24.18 -11.62 2.81
CA PHE A 170 -22.77 -11.88 2.88
C PHE A 170 -22.49 -13.32 3.31
N TYR A 171 -21.56 -13.96 2.63
CA TYR A 171 -21.02 -15.26 3.00
C TYR A 171 -19.50 -15.15 3.10
N LYS A 172 -18.94 -15.54 4.25
CA LYS A 172 -17.49 -15.65 4.41
C LYS A 172 -17.07 -17.04 3.93
N ASP A 173 -16.15 -17.10 2.93
CA ASP A 173 -15.51 -18.36 2.56
C ASP A 173 -14.54 -18.77 3.67
N LEU A 174 -14.79 -19.94 4.27
CA LEU A 174 -13.87 -20.61 5.20
C LEU A 174 -12.98 -21.53 4.37
N THR A 175 -11.86 -21.02 3.89
CA THR A 175 -10.74 -21.84 3.39
C THR A 175 -9.70 -22.02 4.46
#